data_497b9a30df887af14f3b3852888a5aaf
#
_entry.id   497b9a30df887af14f3b3852888a5aaf
#
_cell.length_a   1.000
_cell.length_b   1.000
_cell.length_c   1.000
_cell.angle_alpha   90.00
_cell.angle_beta   90.00
_cell.angle_gamma   90.00
#
_symmetry.space_group_name_H-M   'P 1'
#
loop_
_entity.id
_entity.type
_entity.pdbx_description
1 polymer ?
#
loop_
_entity_poly.entity_id
_entity_poly.type
_entity_poly.pdbx_seq_one_letter_code
_entity_poly.pdbx_strand_id
1 'polypeptide(L)'
;MQNKDKYVIWHIQGGLGKNIAGTALCASIKQKYPDRKLIMVVSHPEAFLSNPHIDRVYALGNAPYFYEDYIEGKDVIIFRHEPYNQTDHITKKKHLVNNWCDLLGIKYTQQQPAIYPNYTQQKTIGLWQRPKPIMVIHSGGGPMQGQKFSYSWTRDMPIEIAQEIVKH
;
A
#
# COMPACT_ATOMS: atom_id res chain seq x y z
N MET A 1 35.67 -10.98 5.39
CA MET A 1 34.22 -11.24 5.18
C MET A 1 33.69 -10.18 4.24
N GLN A 2 33.25 -10.53 3.03
CA GLN A 2 32.58 -9.57 2.16
C GLN A 2 31.29 -9.09 2.84
N ASN A 3 31.15 -7.79 2.99
CA ASN A 3 29.93 -7.18 3.54
C ASN A 3 28.82 -7.41 2.51
N LYS A 4 27.94 -8.40 2.72
CA LYS A 4 26.83 -8.67 1.81
C LYS A 4 25.82 -7.55 1.89
N ASP A 5 25.33 -7.10 0.74
CA ASP A 5 24.17 -6.20 0.71
C ASP A 5 22.97 -6.85 1.40
N LYS A 6 22.26 -6.05 2.19
CA LYS A 6 21.18 -6.50 3.05
C LYS A 6 19.85 -5.89 2.61
N TYR A 7 18.85 -6.74 2.44
CA TYR A 7 17.54 -6.31 1.96
C TYR A 7 16.40 -6.84 2.84
N VAL A 8 15.35 -6.06 2.94
CA VAL A 8 14.00 -6.52 3.27
C VAL A 8 13.18 -6.38 2.00
N ILE A 9 12.61 -7.47 1.53
CA ILE A 9 11.70 -7.49 0.38
C ILE A 9 10.29 -7.71 0.91
N TRP A 10 9.40 -6.76 0.62
CA TRP A 10 8.00 -6.92 1.00
C TRP A 10 7.10 -6.96 -0.22
N HIS A 11 6.41 -8.08 -0.38
CA HIS A 11 5.47 -8.32 -1.47
C HIS A 11 4.04 -8.10 -0.99
N ILE A 12 3.31 -7.19 -1.67
CA ILE A 12 1.90 -6.91 -1.43
C ILE A 12 1.11 -7.08 -2.74
N GLN A 13 0.28 -8.11 -2.78
CA GLN A 13 -0.64 -8.35 -3.89
C GLN A 13 -2.06 -7.92 -3.49
N GLY A 14 -2.85 -7.45 -4.46
CA GLY A 14 -4.26 -7.11 -4.27
C GLY A 14 -4.60 -5.67 -4.63
N GLY A 15 -5.79 -5.23 -4.26
CA GLY A 15 -6.34 -3.93 -4.64
C GLY A 15 -5.62 -2.73 -4.03
N LEU A 16 -5.92 -1.54 -4.58
CA LEU A 16 -5.31 -0.27 -4.18
C LEU A 16 -5.45 0.00 -2.68
N GLY A 17 -6.63 -0.22 -2.09
CA GLY A 17 -6.86 0.02 -0.66
C GLY A 17 -5.95 -0.81 0.25
N LYS A 18 -5.67 -2.08 -0.13
CA LYS A 18 -4.72 -2.92 0.58
C LYS A 18 -3.29 -2.38 0.46
N ASN A 19 -2.89 -1.94 -0.73
CA ASN A 19 -1.58 -1.34 -0.95
C ASN A 19 -1.42 -0.05 -0.15
N ILE A 20 -2.43 0.83 -0.13
CA ILE A 20 -2.44 2.03 0.70
C ILE A 20 -2.31 1.67 2.19
N ALA A 21 -3.07 0.68 2.69
CA ALA A 21 -2.94 0.23 4.07
C ALA A 21 -1.51 -0.26 4.39
N GLY A 22 -0.82 -0.89 3.44
CA GLY A 22 0.58 -1.31 3.57
C GLY A 22 1.55 -0.16 3.79
N THR A 23 1.28 1.03 3.24
CA THR A 23 2.17 2.19 3.42
C THR A 23 2.35 2.58 4.90
N ALA A 24 1.37 2.25 5.74
CA ALA A 24 1.42 2.50 7.19
C ALA A 24 2.63 1.84 7.88
N LEU A 25 3.17 0.77 7.31
CA LEU A 25 4.21 -0.04 7.96
C LEU A 25 5.62 0.20 7.44
N CYS A 26 5.79 0.96 6.36
CA CYS A 26 7.11 1.17 5.75
C CYS A 26 8.13 1.78 6.73
N ALA A 27 7.72 2.80 7.48
CA ALA A 27 8.56 3.41 8.53
C ALA A 27 8.92 2.41 9.63
N SER A 28 7.95 1.62 10.09
CA SER A 28 8.15 0.63 11.15
C SER A 28 9.06 -0.52 10.72
N ILE A 29 8.97 -0.95 9.46
CA ILE A 29 9.88 -1.95 8.87
C ILE A 29 11.30 -1.37 8.85
N LYS A 30 11.47 -0.14 8.38
CA LYS A 30 12.78 0.51 8.32
C LYS A 30 13.39 0.72 9.71
N GLN A 31 12.56 1.05 10.69
CA GLN A 31 12.99 1.16 12.08
C GLN A 31 13.45 -0.20 12.66
N LYS A 32 12.75 -1.28 12.34
CA LYS A 32 13.09 -2.63 12.79
C LYS A 32 14.37 -3.17 12.12
N TYR A 33 14.60 -2.78 10.87
CA TYR A 33 15.74 -3.23 10.07
C TYR A 33 16.53 -2.04 9.49
N PRO A 34 17.18 -1.24 10.34
CA PRO A 34 17.80 0.03 9.95
C PRO A 34 18.99 -0.14 8.99
N ASP A 35 19.66 -1.29 9.04
CA ASP A 35 20.81 -1.65 8.21
C ASP A 35 20.42 -2.32 6.89
N ARG A 36 19.12 -2.46 6.58
CA ARG A 36 18.61 -3.10 5.37
C ARG A 36 17.90 -2.11 4.47
N LYS A 37 18.06 -2.28 3.17
CA LYS A 37 17.25 -1.56 2.17
C LYS A 37 15.88 -2.21 2.06
N LEU A 38 14.82 -1.41 2.03
CA LEU A 38 13.44 -1.87 1.87
C LEU A 38 13.07 -1.84 0.38
N ILE A 39 12.81 -3.01 -0.17
CA ILE A 39 12.39 -3.20 -1.55
C ILE A 39 10.93 -3.66 -1.56
N MET A 40 10.09 -2.92 -2.26
CA MET A 40 8.67 -3.24 -2.40
C MET A 40 8.39 -3.89 -3.73
N VAL A 41 7.61 -4.99 -3.74
CA VAL A 41 7.05 -5.61 -4.95
C VAL A 41 5.54 -5.64 -4.81
N VAL A 42 4.83 -4.78 -5.53
CA VAL A 42 3.45 -4.43 -5.20
C VAL A 42 2.55 -4.37 -6.43
N SER A 43 1.24 -4.60 -6.25
CA SER A 43 0.27 -4.46 -7.34
C SER A 43 0.00 -3.00 -7.74
N HIS A 44 0.19 -2.06 -6.79
CA HIS A 44 -0.07 -0.63 -6.99
C HIS A 44 1.16 0.19 -6.56
N PRO A 45 2.22 0.24 -7.40
CA PRO A 45 3.47 0.94 -7.07
C PRO A 45 3.27 2.43 -6.80
N GLU A 46 2.28 3.06 -7.42
CA GLU A 46 1.94 4.47 -7.25
C GLU A 46 1.66 4.86 -5.79
N ALA A 47 1.15 3.94 -4.97
CA ALA A 47 0.90 4.19 -3.55
C ALA A 47 2.20 4.31 -2.72
N PHE A 48 3.32 3.81 -3.24
CA PHE A 48 4.58 3.72 -2.52
C PHE A 48 5.68 4.66 -3.07
N LEU A 49 5.43 5.27 -4.22
CA LEU A 49 6.40 6.21 -4.82
C LEU A 49 6.65 7.40 -3.88
N SER A 50 7.88 7.89 -3.91
CA SER A 50 8.34 9.02 -3.08
C SER A 50 8.27 8.79 -1.57
N ASN A 51 7.98 7.58 -1.10
CA ASN A 51 8.00 7.26 0.32
C ASN A 51 9.46 7.22 0.82
N PRO A 52 9.85 8.06 1.80
CA PRO A 52 11.24 8.20 2.24
C PRO A 52 11.81 6.96 2.96
N HIS A 53 10.95 6.02 3.32
CA HIS A 53 11.34 4.79 4.00
C HIS A 53 11.58 3.61 3.04
N ILE A 54 11.38 3.83 1.74
CA ILE A 54 11.48 2.79 0.71
C ILE A 54 12.67 3.10 -0.20
N ASP A 55 13.53 2.13 -0.40
CA ASP A 55 14.70 2.28 -1.27
C ASP A 55 14.35 1.99 -2.75
N ARG A 56 13.43 1.05 -3.01
CA ARG A 56 12.96 0.74 -4.37
C ARG A 56 11.56 0.15 -4.39
N VAL A 57 10.81 0.48 -5.46
CA VAL A 57 9.46 -0.06 -5.70
C VAL A 57 9.41 -0.70 -7.08
N TYR A 58 8.86 -1.92 -7.15
CA TYR A 58 8.58 -2.65 -8.38
C TYR A 58 7.10 -2.96 -8.50
N ALA A 59 6.59 -2.86 -9.73
CA ALA A 59 5.28 -3.40 -10.05
C ALA A 59 5.34 -4.93 -10.05
N LEU A 60 4.32 -5.57 -9.49
CA LEU A 60 4.18 -7.01 -9.50
C LEU A 60 4.14 -7.52 -10.97
N GLY A 61 4.99 -8.49 -11.27
CA GLY A 61 5.15 -9.05 -12.61
C GLY A 61 6.07 -8.24 -13.55
N ASN A 62 6.63 -7.12 -13.08
CA ASN A 62 7.58 -6.31 -13.83
C ASN A 62 8.79 -5.94 -12.95
N ALA A 63 9.63 -6.94 -12.70
CA ALA A 63 10.85 -6.81 -11.90
C ALA A 63 12.02 -7.54 -12.60
N PRO A 64 12.53 -6.99 -13.73
CA PRO A 64 13.63 -7.60 -14.45
C PRO A 64 14.89 -7.63 -13.58
N TYR A 65 15.70 -8.66 -13.72
CA TYR A 65 16.96 -8.89 -12.98
C TYR A 65 16.83 -8.88 -11.46
N PHE A 66 15.60 -9.08 -10.95
CA PHE A 66 15.31 -8.98 -9.51
C PHE A 66 16.07 -10.01 -8.67
N TYR A 67 16.23 -11.24 -9.21
CA TYR A 67 16.95 -12.29 -8.54
C TYR A 67 18.43 -11.94 -8.37
N GLU A 68 19.09 -11.49 -9.44
CA GLU A 68 20.50 -11.13 -9.47
C GLU A 68 20.76 -9.88 -8.59
N ASP A 69 19.86 -8.90 -8.65
CA ASP A 69 20.03 -7.62 -7.95
C ASP A 69 19.81 -7.75 -6.44
N TYR A 70 18.84 -8.58 -6.01
CA TYR A 70 18.36 -8.55 -4.62
C TYR A 70 18.39 -9.89 -3.89
N ILE A 71 18.57 -11.02 -4.57
CA ILE A 71 18.52 -12.35 -3.96
C ILE A 71 19.88 -13.06 -4.00
N GLU A 72 20.45 -13.18 -5.21
CA GLU A 72 21.66 -13.96 -5.41
C GLU A 72 22.84 -13.39 -4.61
N GLY A 73 23.40 -14.20 -3.70
CA GLY A 73 24.53 -13.83 -2.87
C GLY A 73 24.25 -12.73 -1.82
N LYS A 74 23.02 -12.29 -1.65
CA LYS A 74 22.61 -11.23 -0.71
C LYS A 74 22.12 -11.80 0.63
N ASP A 75 22.02 -10.94 1.64
CA ASP A 75 21.36 -11.25 2.91
C ASP A 75 19.94 -10.66 2.87
N VAL A 76 18.94 -11.53 2.73
CA VAL A 76 17.57 -11.12 2.38
C VAL A 76 16.56 -11.65 3.37
N ILE A 77 15.64 -10.77 3.78
CA ILE A 77 14.40 -11.12 4.49
C ILE A 77 13.24 -10.88 3.53
N ILE A 78 12.41 -11.89 3.30
CA ILE A 78 11.27 -11.79 2.37
C ILE A 78 9.96 -11.91 3.14
N PHE A 79 9.09 -10.91 3.03
CA PHE A 79 7.74 -10.93 3.55
C PHE A 79 6.72 -11.03 2.41
N ARG A 80 5.92 -12.09 2.45
CA ARG A 80 4.82 -12.35 1.50
C ARG A 80 3.58 -12.86 2.25
N HIS A 81 3.23 -12.19 3.31
CA HIS A 81 2.11 -12.62 4.14
C HIS A 81 0.78 -12.01 3.64
N GLU A 82 -0.28 -12.80 3.76
CA GLU A 82 -1.64 -12.38 3.45
C GLU A 82 -2.43 -12.10 4.75
N PRO A 83 -2.59 -10.83 5.13
CA PRO A 83 -3.22 -10.49 6.42
C PRO A 83 -4.71 -10.77 6.45
N TYR A 84 -5.39 -10.84 5.28
CA TYR A 84 -6.80 -11.18 5.19
C TYR A 84 -7.11 -12.61 5.62
N ASN A 85 -6.12 -13.52 5.53
CA ASN A 85 -6.29 -14.93 5.91
C ASN A 85 -6.09 -15.16 7.42
N GLN A 86 -5.80 -14.12 8.19
CA GLN A 86 -5.62 -14.26 9.63
C GLN A 86 -6.97 -14.41 10.33
N THR A 87 -7.06 -15.35 11.27
CA THR A 87 -8.29 -15.61 12.04
C THR A 87 -8.82 -14.34 12.70
N ASP A 88 -7.96 -13.54 13.30
CA ASP A 88 -8.35 -12.30 13.97
C ASP A 88 -8.90 -11.25 12.98
N HIS A 89 -8.48 -11.28 11.71
CA HIS A 89 -9.08 -10.45 10.67
C HIS A 89 -10.47 -10.97 10.29
N ILE A 90 -10.58 -12.27 10.01
CA ILE A 90 -11.82 -12.92 9.60
C ILE A 90 -12.91 -12.73 10.68
N THR A 91 -12.55 -12.88 11.94
CA THR A 91 -13.45 -12.70 13.08
C THR A 91 -13.64 -11.24 13.51
N LYS A 92 -13.09 -10.27 12.74
CA LYS A 92 -13.16 -8.82 13.00
C LYS A 92 -12.61 -8.38 14.37
N LYS A 93 -11.68 -9.14 14.93
CA LYS A 93 -11.01 -8.80 16.20
C LYS A 93 -9.89 -7.80 16.04
N LYS A 94 -9.21 -7.81 14.86
CA LYS A 94 -8.10 -6.92 14.56
C LYS A 94 -8.26 -6.25 13.20
N HIS A 95 -7.83 -5.00 13.14
CA HIS A 95 -7.70 -4.27 11.87
C HIS A 95 -6.59 -4.87 10.99
N LEU A 96 -6.68 -4.69 9.67
CA LEU A 96 -5.73 -5.20 8.69
C LEU A 96 -4.27 -4.84 9.01
N VAL A 97 -4.02 -3.57 9.36
CA VAL A 97 -2.67 -3.09 9.72
C VAL A 97 -2.14 -3.77 10.97
N ASN A 98 -3.00 -4.02 11.97
CA ASN A 98 -2.61 -4.73 13.19
C ASN A 98 -2.21 -6.19 12.89
N ASN A 99 -2.99 -6.89 12.05
CA ASN A 99 -2.62 -8.24 11.59
C ASN A 99 -1.28 -8.27 10.83
N TRP A 100 -1.03 -7.26 10.01
CA TRP A 100 0.29 -7.14 9.36
C TRP A 100 1.42 -6.90 10.36
N CYS A 101 1.19 -6.09 11.39
CA CYS A 101 2.16 -5.91 12.45
C CYS A 101 2.55 -7.23 13.10
N ASP A 102 1.57 -8.08 13.42
CA ASP A 102 1.82 -9.40 13.99
C ASP A 102 2.65 -10.28 13.03
N LEU A 103 2.26 -10.34 11.75
CA LEU A 103 2.96 -11.13 10.72
C LEU A 103 4.39 -10.65 10.45
N LEU A 104 4.65 -9.35 10.57
CA LEU A 104 5.97 -8.75 10.40
C LEU A 104 6.76 -8.70 11.71
N GLY A 105 6.17 -9.12 12.83
CA GLY A 105 6.75 -9.00 14.16
C GLY A 105 7.05 -7.56 14.56
N ILE A 106 6.17 -6.62 14.19
CA ILE A 106 6.23 -5.20 14.50
C ILE A 106 5.19 -4.90 15.57
N LYS A 107 5.52 -4.05 16.54
CA LYS A 107 4.54 -3.60 17.53
C LYS A 107 3.48 -2.71 16.85
N TYR A 108 2.22 -3.04 17.05
CA TYR A 108 1.13 -2.17 16.59
C TYR A 108 1.02 -0.93 17.48
N THR A 109 1.13 0.24 16.88
CA THR A 109 1.04 1.56 17.52
C THR A 109 0.07 2.47 16.79
N GLN A 110 -1.01 1.88 16.23
CA GLN A 110 -2.01 2.59 15.44
C GLN A 110 -1.41 3.31 14.21
N GLN A 111 -0.43 2.66 13.55
CA GLN A 111 0.19 3.21 12.35
C GLN A 111 -0.86 3.61 11.32
N GLN A 112 -0.70 4.78 10.74
CA GLN A 112 -1.61 5.32 9.74
C GLN A 112 -0.98 5.22 8.34
N PRO A 113 -1.77 4.95 7.30
CA PRO A 113 -1.31 5.01 5.92
C PRO A 113 -0.77 6.40 5.59
N ALA A 114 0.33 6.44 4.81
CA ALA A 114 0.95 7.67 4.36
C ALA A 114 1.28 7.59 2.87
N ILE A 115 0.78 8.54 2.09
CA ILE A 115 1.11 8.71 0.68
C ILE A 115 1.94 9.98 0.55
N TYR A 116 3.01 9.90 -0.22
CA TYR A 116 3.96 10.99 -0.43
C TYR A 116 3.85 11.49 -1.87
N PRO A 117 3.03 12.51 -2.14
CA PRO A 117 2.92 13.07 -3.48
C PRO A 117 4.24 13.73 -3.89
N ASN A 118 4.65 13.52 -5.15
CA ASN A 118 5.82 14.18 -5.71
C ASN A 118 5.56 15.68 -5.95
N TYR A 119 6.61 16.44 -6.32
CA TYR A 119 6.51 17.88 -6.52
C TYR A 119 5.41 18.28 -7.51
N THR A 120 5.29 17.58 -8.64
CA THR A 120 4.25 17.87 -9.65
C THR A 120 2.85 17.65 -9.09
N GLN A 121 2.66 16.55 -8.37
CA GLN A 121 1.37 16.24 -7.71
C GLN A 121 1.03 17.27 -6.65
N GLN A 122 2.00 17.70 -5.82
CA GLN A 122 1.80 18.75 -4.82
C GLN A 122 1.41 20.08 -5.46
N LYS A 123 2.07 20.45 -6.57
CA LYS A 123 1.72 21.65 -7.34
C LYS A 123 0.30 21.56 -7.88
N THR A 124 -0.10 20.41 -8.43
CA THR A 124 -1.46 20.18 -8.92
C THR A 124 -2.48 20.30 -7.80
N ILE A 125 -2.23 19.69 -6.65
CA ILE A 125 -3.09 19.81 -5.46
C ILE A 125 -3.22 21.28 -5.04
N GLY A 126 -2.11 22.04 -5.05
CA GLY A 126 -2.12 23.47 -4.73
C GLY A 126 -3.02 24.30 -5.65
N LEU A 127 -3.16 23.92 -6.93
CA LEU A 127 -4.08 24.57 -7.87
C LEU A 127 -5.58 24.34 -7.53
N TRP A 128 -5.87 23.33 -6.72
CA TRP A 128 -7.24 22.97 -6.28
C TRP A 128 -7.59 23.64 -4.95
N GLN A 129 -6.65 24.34 -4.31
CA GLN A 129 -6.94 25.13 -3.11
C GLN A 129 -7.86 26.29 -3.50
N ARG A 130 -9.11 26.21 -3.11
CA ARG A 130 -10.16 27.21 -3.34
C ARG A 130 -10.66 27.73 -2.00
N PRO A 131 -11.18 28.96 -1.96
CA PRO A 131 -11.69 29.54 -0.71
C PRO A 131 -12.95 28.82 -0.18
N LYS A 132 -13.57 27.95 -0.98
CA LYS A 132 -14.75 27.15 -0.58
C LYS A 132 -14.34 25.70 -0.34
N PRO A 133 -14.97 25.00 0.60
CA PRO A 133 -14.79 23.57 0.79
C PRO A 133 -15.02 22.79 -0.51
N ILE A 134 -14.20 21.78 -0.79
CA ILE A 134 -14.34 20.90 -1.95
C ILE A 134 -14.84 19.57 -1.42
N MET A 135 -15.96 19.10 -1.96
CA MET A 135 -16.45 17.73 -1.75
C MET A 135 -16.06 16.90 -2.96
N VAL A 136 -15.40 15.75 -2.70
CA VAL A 136 -15.08 14.76 -3.72
C VAL A 136 -15.96 13.54 -3.50
N ILE A 137 -16.77 13.18 -4.50
CA ILE A 137 -17.62 11.99 -4.47
C ILE A 137 -16.99 10.95 -5.37
N HIS A 138 -16.61 9.81 -4.80
CA HIS A 138 -16.14 8.63 -5.54
C HIS A 138 -17.28 7.61 -5.58
N SER A 139 -18.00 7.55 -6.70
CA SER A 139 -19.24 6.79 -6.84
C SER A 139 -19.04 5.31 -7.19
N GLY A 140 -17.84 4.89 -7.59
CA GLY A 140 -17.62 3.53 -8.08
C GLY A 140 -16.50 2.78 -7.36
N GLY A 141 -16.77 1.53 -6.93
CA GLY A 141 -15.77 0.65 -6.30
C GLY A 141 -14.77 0.03 -7.27
N GLY A 142 -15.03 0.13 -8.57
CA GLY A 142 -14.23 -0.47 -9.64
C GLY A 142 -14.25 -2.02 -9.65
N PRO A 143 -14.03 -2.65 -10.79
CA PRO A 143 -13.86 -4.10 -10.86
C PRO A 143 -12.54 -4.48 -10.18
N MET A 144 -12.53 -5.59 -9.44
CA MET A 144 -11.27 -6.20 -9.00
C MET A 144 -10.58 -6.80 -10.21
N GLN A 145 -9.29 -6.45 -10.39
CA GLN A 145 -8.48 -6.92 -11.51
C GLN A 145 -8.52 -8.46 -11.61
N GLY A 146 -8.85 -8.99 -12.78
CA GLY A 146 -8.92 -10.44 -13.04
C GLY A 146 -10.25 -11.12 -12.70
N GLN A 147 -11.26 -10.40 -12.24
CA GLN A 147 -12.60 -10.98 -12.03
C GLN A 147 -13.51 -10.74 -13.24
N LYS A 148 -14.16 -11.82 -13.73
CA LYS A 148 -15.17 -11.75 -14.82
C LYS A 148 -16.44 -11.02 -14.41
N PHE A 149 -16.75 -10.99 -13.11
CA PHE A 149 -17.93 -10.34 -12.55
C PHE A 149 -17.52 -9.34 -11.50
N SER A 150 -17.99 -8.13 -11.63
CA SER A 150 -17.80 -7.07 -10.63
C SER A 150 -18.95 -7.13 -9.62
N TYR A 151 -18.64 -7.30 -8.35
CA TYR A 151 -19.59 -7.02 -7.28
C TYR A 151 -19.55 -5.53 -6.89
N SER A 152 -19.29 -4.65 -7.87
CA SER A 152 -19.18 -3.21 -7.67
C SER A 152 -20.46 -2.63 -7.06
N TRP A 153 -21.64 -3.16 -7.42
CA TRP A 153 -22.92 -2.75 -6.87
C TRP A 153 -23.00 -2.75 -5.33
N THR A 154 -22.19 -3.55 -4.66
CA THR A 154 -22.10 -3.54 -3.18
C THR A 154 -21.32 -2.36 -2.61
N ARG A 155 -20.58 -1.66 -3.45
CA ARG A 155 -19.68 -0.54 -3.08
C ARG A 155 -19.92 0.70 -3.92
N ASP A 156 -20.77 0.62 -4.94
CA ASP A 156 -21.11 1.76 -5.78
C ASP A 156 -22.20 2.58 -5.11
N MET A 157 -22.05 3.88 -5.14
CA MET A 157 -23.12 4.79 -4.73
C MET A 157 -24.11 4.93 -5.87
N PRO A 158 -25.43 4.69 -5.66
CA PRO A 158 -26.45 4.99 -6.67
C PRO A 158 -26.36 6.44 -7.12
N ILE A 159 -26.49 6.67 -8.43
CA ILE A 159 -26.34 8.01 -9.01
C ILE A 159 -27.33 9.01 -8.43
N GLU A 160 -28.52 8.56 -8.08
CA GLU A 160 -29.59 9.36 -7.47
C GLU A 160 -29.16 9.91 -6.11
N ILE A 161 -28.47 9.08 -5.31
CA ILE A 161 -27.94 9.50 -4.00
C ILE A 161 -26.81 10.53 -4.19
N ALA A 162 -25.90 10.28 -5.15
CA ALA A 162 -24.84 11.24 -5.45
C ALA A 162 -25.41 12.60 -5.91
N GLN A 163 -26.45 12.58 -6.75
CA GLN A 163 -27.15 13.79 -7.21
C GLN A 163 -27.84 14.53 -6.07
N GLU A 164 -28.42 13.83 -5.11
CA GLU A 164 -29.06 14.44 -3.95
C GLU A 164 -28.06 15.13 -3.04
N ILE A 165 -26.90 14.49 -2.79
CA ILE A 165 -25.80 15.09 -1.98
C ILE A 165 -25.32 16.40 -2.60
N VAL A 166 -25.25 16.50 -3.93
CA VAL A 166 -24.76 17.71 -4.63
C VAL A 166 -25.78 18.87 -4.60
N LYS A 167 -27.06 18.59 -4.38
CA LYS A 167 -28.11 19.64 -4.30
C LYS A 167 -28.10 20.41 -2.98
N HIS A 168 -27.52 19.86 -1.93
CA HIS A 168 -27.44 20.43 -0.59
C HIS A 168 -26.03 20.95 -0.28
#